data_744e35d3bfd9c68b000a9ff208e67235
#
_entry.id   744e35d3bfd9c68b000a9ff208e67235
#
_cell.length_a   1.000
_cell.length_b   1.000
_cell.length_c   1.000
_cell.angle_alpha   90.00
_cell.angle_beta   90.00
_cell.angle_gamma   90.00
#
_symmetry.space_group_name_H-M   'P 1'
#
loop_
_entity.id
_entity.type
_entity.pdbx_description
1 polymer ?
#
loop_
_entity_poly.entity_id
_entity_poly.type
_entity_poly.pdbx_seq_one_letter_code
_entity_poly.pdbx_strand_id
1 'polypeptide(L)'
;MRFTPAALALSLLAGVTSSMAWSDAGEKLAPKAALLVAQGQERMASGDVDGALDAYEAALVAHPGNATVLVKLAEATRLQGMQGKALRYYRSALVSDPRNVAAISGEGAALAEKGAVAKARRNLAQLERLCGNDCEATRKLAAVLDEQPTRLVVTAEAVKPQPVISEN
;
A
#
# COMPACT_ATOMS: atom_id res chain seq x y z
N MET A 1 35.80 -54.23 31.18
CA MET A 1 35.13 -53.83 29.95
C MET A 1 34.78 -52.34 30.08
N ARG A 2 35.52 -51.51 29.35
CA ARG A 2 35.41 -50.06 29.45
C ARG A 2 34.50 -49.57 28.32
N PHE A 3 33.31 -49.11 28.61
CA PHE A 3 32.40 -48.49 27.65
C PHE A 3 32.81 -47.01 27.57
N THR A 4 33.19 -46.54 26.37
CA THR A 4 33.63 -45.21 26.07
C THR A 4 32.41 -44.26 25.98
N PRO A 5 32.45 -43.06 26.57
CA PRO A 5 31.31 -42.10 26.57
C PRO A 5 31.23 -41.23 25.30
N ALA A 6 31.64 -41.77 24.14
CA ALA A 6 31.67 -41.00 22.88
C ALA A 6 30.40 -41.04 22.04
N ALA A 7 29.37 -41.82 22.45
CA ALA A 7 28.17 -42.01 21.64
C ALA A 7 26.96 -41.11 22.02
N LEU A 8 27.09 -40.25 23.04
CA LEU A 8 26.00 -39.39 23.51
C LEU A 8 26.08 -37.92 23.06
N ALA A 9 27.15 -37.55 22.33
CA ALA A 9 27.37 -36.17 21.89
C ALA A 9 26.82 -35.84 20.48
N LEU A 10 26.32 -36.82 19.71
CA LEU A 10 25.90 -36.64 18.32
C LEU A 10 24.38 -36.49 18.11
N SER A 11 23.57 -36.58 19.15
CA SER A 11 22.08 -36.58 19.02
C SER A 11 21.45 -35.21 19.30
N LEU A 12 22.17 -34.15 19.58
CA LEU A 12 21.63 -32.85 19.99
C LEU A 12 21.80 -31.74 18.95
N LEU A 13 22.30 -32.04 17.74
CA LEU A 13 22.53 -31.02 16.69
C LEU A 13 21.51 -31.08 15.52
N ALA A 14 20.47 -31.89 15.61
CA ALA A 14 19.50 -32.08 14.53
C ALA A 14 18.14 -31.37 14.73
N GLY A 15 18.04 -30.43 15.67
CA GLY A 15 16.76 -29.90 16.13
C GLY A 15 16.46 -28.42 15.86
N VAL A 16 17.29 -27.68 15.17
CA VAL A 16 17.01 -26.23 14.92
C VAL A 16 17.23 -25.86 13.46
N THR A 17 16.61 -26.56 12.55
CA THR A 17 16.25 -25.93 11.27
C THR A 17 14.86 -25.34 11.44
N SER A 18 14.77 -24.23 12.16
CA SER A 18 13.62 -23.33 12.03
C SER A 18 13.62 -22.89 10.58
N SER A 19 12.76 -23.53 9.79
CA SER A 19 12.36 -23.03 8.48
C SER A 19 11.76 -21.65 8.71
N MET A 20 12.58 -20.61 8.64
CA MET A 20 12.08 -19.29 8.27
C MET A 20 11.54 -19.49 6.85
N ALA A 21 10.28 -19.91 6.74
CA ALA A 21 9.51 -19.69 5.54
C ALA A 21 9.49 -18.16 5.36
N TRP A 22 10.40 -17.65 4.56
CA TRP A 22 10.24 -16.35 3.93
C TRP A 22 8.90 -16.47 3.23
N SER A 23 7.89 -15.79 3.78
CA SER A 23 6.63 -15.56 3.06
C SER A 23 7.06 -14.91 1.76
N ASP A 24 6.97 -15.69 0.68
CA ASP A 24 7.16 -15.23 -0.67
C ASP A 24 6.22 -14.01 -0.79
N ALA A 25 6.78 -12.84 -1.12
CA ALA A 25 6.03 -11.60 -1.26
C ALA A 25 5.05 -11.76 -2.43
N GLY A 26 3.89 -12.33 -2.13
CA GLY A 26 2.90 -12.75 -3.11
C GLY A 26 2.12 -13.96 -2.63
N GLU A 27 1.64 -13.95 -1.35
CA GLU A 27 0.73 -14.98 -0.89
C GLU A 27 -0.40 -15.15 -1.93
N LYS A 28 -0.47 -16.35 -2.54
CA LYS A 28 -1.48 -16.66 -3.56
C LYS A 28 -2.86 -16.45 -2.96
N LEU A 29 -3.68 -15.70 -3.67
CA LEU A 29 -5.08 -15.50 -3.29
C LEU A 29 -5.78 -16.84 -3.12
N ALA A 30 -6.58 -16.97 -2.07
CA ALA A 30 -7.52 -18.07 -1.94
C ALA A 30 -8.41 -18.12 -3.20
N PRO A 31 -8.76 -19.29 -3.75
CA PRO A 31 -9.48 -19.40 -5.03
C PRO A 31 -10.75 -18.55 -5.07
N LYS A 32 -11.52 -18.51 -3.98
CA LYS A 32 -12.71 -17.67 -3.87
C LYS A 32 -12.38 -16.18 -3.94
N ALA A 33 -11.32 -15.74 -3.26
CA ALA A 33 -10.89 -14.34 -3.30
C ALA A 33 -10.39 -13.95 -4.68
N ALA A 34 -9.69 -14.85 -5.40
CA ALA A 34 -9.23 -14.61 -6.76
C ALA A 34 -10.40 -14.38 -7.74
N LEU A 35 -11.47 -15.17 -7.64
CA LEU A 35 -12.68 -14.98 -8.44
C LEU A 35 -13.34 -13.63 -8.15
N LEU A 36 -13.46 -13.26 -6.89
CA LEU A 36 -14.06 -11.98 -6.49
C LEU A 36 -13.20 -10.78 -6.93
N VAL A 37 -11.87 -10.91 -6.88
CA VAL A 37 -10.97 -9.88 -7.43
C VAL A 37 -11.15 -9.75 -8.94
N ALA A 38 -11.26 -10.85 -9.68
CA ALA A 38 -11.51 -10.81 -11.11
C ALA A 38 -12.85 -10.13 -11.45
N GLN A 39 -13.92 -10.44 -10.72
CA GLN A 39 -15.21 -9.77 -10.85
C GLN A 39 -15.11 -8.25 -10.57
N GLY A 40 -14.39 -7.86 -9.51
CA GLY A 40 -14.15 -6.46 -9.20
C GLY A 40 -13.38 -5.74 -10.32
N GLN A 41 -12.38 -6.39 -10.93
CA GLN A 41 -11.64 -5.84 -12.06
C GLN A 41 -12.52 -5.64 -13.31
N GLU A 42 -13.40 -6.60 -13.61
CA GLU A 42 -14.37 -6.48 -14.71
C GLU A 42 -15.33 -5.30 -14.49
N ARG A 43 -15.85 -5.14 -13.26
CA ARG A 43 -16.69 -4.00 -12.90
C ARG A 43 -15.95 -2.67 -13.00
N MET A 44 -14.69 -2.62 -12.54
CA MET A 44 -13.84 -1.44 -12.74
C MET A 44 -13.69 -1.09 -14.22
N ALA A 45 -13.46 -2.07 -15.08
CA ALA A 45 -13.31 -1.88 -16.52
C ALA A 45 -14.60 -1.37 -17.19
N SER A 46 -15.79 -1.74 -16.65
CA SER A 46 -17.09 -1.25 -17.10
C SER A 46 -17.50 0.11 -16.47
N GLY A 47 -16.69 0.66 -15.56
CA GLY A 47 -16.99 1.89 -14.84
C GLY A 47 -17.91 1.73 -13.62
N ASP A 48 -18.31 0.51 -13.28
CA ASP A 48 -19.09 0.19 -12.09
C ASP A 48 -18.17 0.12 -10.86
N VAL A 49 -17.79 1.30 -10.35
CA VAL A 49 -16.86 1.42 -9.21
C VAL A 49 -17.48 0.89 -7.92
N ASP A 50 -18.79 1.11 -7.72
CA ASP A 50 -19.51 0.64 -6.53
C ASP A 50 -19.56 -0.90 -6.50
N GLY A 51 -19.96 -1.52 -7.59
CA GLY A 51 -19.94 -2.96 -7.68
C GLY A 51 -18.54 -3.58 -7.60
N ALA A 52 -17.51 -2.86 -8.04
CA ALA A 52 -16.13 -3.30 -7.85
C ALA A 52 -15.73 -3.28 -6.37
N LEU A 53 -16.13 -2.25 -5.62
CA LEU A 53 -15.90 -2.17 -4.17
C LEU A 53 -16.54 -3.34 -3.44
N ASP A 54 -17.82 -3.65 -3.74
CA ASP A 54 -18.53 -4.79 -3.15
C ASP A 54 -17.77 -6.10 -3.39
N ALA A 55 -17.32 -6.31 -4.62
CA ALA A 55 -16.56 -7.51 -4.98
C ALA A 55 -15.20 -7.59 -4.25
N TYR A 56 -14.48 -6.47 -4.13
CA TYR A 56 -13.21 -6.43 -3.42
C TYR A 56 -13.38 -6.57 -1.90
N GLU A 57 -14.46 -6.01 -1.31
CA GLU A 57 -14.78 -6.22 0.10
C GLU A 57 -15.12 -7.69 0.37
N ALA A 58 -15.88 -8.34 -0.50
CA ALA A 58 -16.14 -9.77 -0.42
C ALA A 58 -14.85 -10.61 -0.59
N ALA A 59 -13.93 -10.18 -1.46
CA ALA A 59 -12.62 -10.82 -1.63
C ALA A 59 -11.79 -10.70 -0.33
N LEU A 60 -11.82 -9.53 0.33
CA LEU A 60 -11.10 -9.31 1.59
C LEU A 60 -11.68 -10.16 2.73
N VAL A 61 -12.99 -10.40 2.75
CA VAL A 61 -13.61 -11.36 3.69
C VAL A 61 -13.16 -12.79 3.41
N ALA A 62 -13.01 -13.16 2.13
CA ALA A 62 -12.55 -14.51 1.74
C ALA A 62 -11.05 -14.73 1.96
N HIS A 63 -10.26 -13.66 1.98
CA HIS A 63 -8.82 -13.69 2.26
C HIS A 63 -8.40 -12.42 3.03
N PRO A 64 -8.58 -12.41 4.35
CA PRO A 64 -8.28 -11.24 5.19
C PRO A 64 -6.81 -10.86 5.14
N GLY A 65 -6.54 -9.55 5.10
CA GLY A 65 -5.18 -9.01 5.16
C GLY A 65 -4.35 -9.17 3.88
N ASN A 66 -4.90 -9.74 2.80
CA ASN A 66 -4.15 -9.89 1.56
C ASN A 66 -3.84 -8.53 0.93
N ALA A 67 -2.55 -8.25 0.71
CA ALA A 67 -2.07 -6.96 0.22
C ALA A 67 -2.64 -6.61 -1.17
N THR A 68 -2.77 -7.59 -2.08
CA THR A 68 -3.31 -7.38 -3.43
C THR A 68 -4.77 -6.94 -3.37
N VAL A 69 -5.60 -7.57 -2.54
CA VAL A 69 -7.01 -7.21 -2.36
C VAL A 69 -7.13 -5.81 -1.76
N LEU A 70 -6.33 -5.51 -0.73
CA LEU A 70 -6.30 -4.20 -0.08
C LEU A 70 -5.89 -3.09 -1.06
N VAL A 71 -4.93 -3.33 -1.95
CA VAL A 71 -4.55 -2.38 -3.01
C VAL A 71 -5.71 -2.13 -3.97
N LYS A 72 -6.39 -3.18 -4.43
CA LYS A 72 -7.55 -3.04 -5.33
C LYS A 72 -8.69 -2.25 -4.70
N LEU A 73 -8.98 -2.55 -3.44
CA LEU A 73 -9.98 -1.81 -2.66
C LEU A 73 -9.58 -0.34 -2.47
N ALA A 74 -8.29 -0.07 -2.22
CA ALA A 74 -7.77 1.29 -2.10
C ALA A 74 -7.87 2.06 -3.42
N GLU A 75 -7.51 1.44 -4.56
CA GLU A 75 -7.62 2.04 -5.90
C GLU A 75 -9.07 2.45 -6.21
N ALA A 76 -10.03 1.54 -6.04
CA ALA A 76 -11.44 1.81 -6.27
C ALA A 76 -11.97 2.92 -5.34
N THR A 77 -11.61 2.87 -4.05
CA THR A 77 -11.98 3.89 -3.05
C THR A 77 -11.40 5.26 -3.41
N ARG A 78 -10.17 5.33 -3.93
CA ARG A 78 -9.54 6.57 -4.37
C ARG A 78 -10.26 7.17 -5.56
N LEU A 79 -10.69 6.35 -6.53
CA LEU A 79 -11.47 6.79 -7.70
C LEU A 79 -12.83 7.38 -7.32
N GLN A 80 -13.42 6.95 -6.21
CA GLN A 80 -14.62 7.60 -5.64
C GLN A 80 -14.32 8.94 -4.93
N GLY A 81 -13.09 9.44 -4.96
CA GLY A 81 -12.70 10.66 -4.27
C GLY A 81 -12.52 10.49 -2.75
N MET A 82 -12.55 9.27 -2.22
CA MET A 82 -12.42 8.98 -0.79
C MET A 82 -10.96 8.73 -0.38
N GLN A 83 -10.04 9.68 -0.67
CA GLN A 83 -8.60 9.54 -0.46
C GLN A 83 -8.24 9.15 0.98
N GLY A 84 -8.97 9.64 1.98
CA GLY A 84 -8.74 9.30 3.38
C GLY A 84 -8.98 7.82 3.69
N LYS A 85 -10.03 7.22 3.09
CA LYS A 85 -10.34 5.79 3.21
C LYS A 85 -9.33 4.96 2.41
N ALA A 86 -8.99 5.40 1.20
CA ALA A 86 -7.99 4.76 0.36
C ALA A 86 -6.61 4.67 1.05
N LEU A 87 -6.15 5.75 1.70
CA LEU A 87 -4.90 5.77 2.47
C LEU A 87 -4.87 4.71 3.58
N ARG A 88 -6.00 4.43 4.24
CA ARG A 88 -6.06 3.37 5.25
C ARG A 88 -5.84 2.00 4.63
N TYR A 89 -6.47 1.71 3.50
CA TYR A 89 -6.31 0.45 2.80
C TYR A 89 -4.89 0.26 2.25
N TYR A 90 -4.28 1.29 1.64
CA TYR A 90 -2.87 1.21 1.21
C TYR A 90 -1.93 0.94 2.38
N ARG A 91 -2.13 1.60 3.52
CA ARG A 91 -1.32 1.35 4.72
C ARG A 91 -1.52 -0.05 5.27
N SER A 92 -2.75 -0.56 5.27
CA SER A 92 -2.99 -1.96 5.64
C SER A 92 -2.29 -2.93 4.70
N ALA A 93 -2.27 -2.64 3.39
CA ALA A 93 -1.51 -3.44 2.42
C ALA A 93 0.00 -3.40 2.73
N LEU A 94 0.54 -2.23 3.11
CA LEU A 94 1.95 -2.06 3.46
C LEU A 94 2.33 -2.69 4.82
N VAL A 95 1.38 -2.93 5.71
CA VAL A 95 1.60 -3.74 6.91
C VAL A 95 1.80 -5.21 6.54
N SER A 96 1.02 -5.73 5.58
CA SER A 96 1.13 -7.11 5.11
C SER A 96 2.33 -7.32 4.17
N ASP A 97 2.59 -6.35 3.30
CA ASP A 97 3.71 -6.35 2.35
C ASP A 97 4.37 -4.97 2.29
N PRO A 98 5.39 -4.70 3.12
CA PRO A 98 6.06 -3.39 3.20
C PRO A 98 6.79 -2.96 1.92
N ARG A 99 7.02 -3.88 0.99
CA ARG A 99 7.69 -3.61 -0.30
C ARG A 99 6.74 -3.58 -1.48
N ASN A 100 5.45 -3.60 -1.26
CA ASN A 100 4.44 -3.59 -2.30
C ASN A 100 4.48 -2.27 -3.09
N VAL A 101 5.09 -2.31 -4.27
CA VAL A 101 5.28 -1.11 -5.11
C VAL A 101 3.96 -0.48 -5.53
N ALA A 102 2.90 -1.27 -5.74
CA ALA A 102 1.58 -0.75 -6.08
C ALA A 102 0.94 0.01 -4.91
N ALA A 103 1.07 -0.53 -3.68
CA ALA A 103 0.59 0.13 -2.47
C ALA A 103 1.34 1.45 -2.20
N ILE A 104 2.69 1.46 -2.35
CA ILE A 104 3.51 2.66 -2.16
C ILE A 104 3.14 3.73 -3.19
N SER A 105 2.99 3.36 -4.47
CA SER A 105 2.59 4.27 -5.54
C SER A 105 1.18 4.83 -5.29
N GLY A 106 0.22 3.98 -4.97
CA GLY A 106 -1.16 4.37 -4.71
C GLY A 106 -1.31 5.25 -3.46
N GLU A 107 -0.58 4.94 -2.37
CA GLU A 107 -0.53 5.82 -1.19
C GLU A 107 0.05 7.18 -1.55
N GLY A 108 1.14 7.20 -2.34
CA GLY A 108 1.75 8.43 -2.82
C GLY A 108 0.78 9.29 -3.65
N ALA A 109 0.04 8.68 -4.57
CA ALA A 109 -0.97 9.36 -5.37
C ALA A 109 -2.08 9.95 -4.49
N ALA A 110 -2.65 9.15 -3.58
CA ALA A 110 -3.69 9.64 -2.66
C ALA A 110 -3.19 10.76 -1.73
N LEU A 111 -1.91 10.73 -1.32
CA LEU A 111 -1.28 11.80 -0.55
C LEU A 111 -1.12 13.08 -1.38
N ALA A 112 -0.71 12.96 -2.65
CA ALA A 112 -0.57 14.10 -3.56
C ALA A 112 -1.94 14.77 -3.80
N GLU A 113 -2.98 14.00 -4.08
CA GLU A 113 -4.36 14.48 -4.26
C GLU A 113 -4.89 15.21 -3.00
N LYS A 114 -4.47 14.80 -1.81
CA LYS A 114 -4.76 15.50 -0.54
C LYS A 114 -3.87 16.73 -0.29
N GLY A 115 -2.95 17.05 -1.19
CA GLY A 115 -2.00 18.15 -1.02
C GLY A 115 -0.80 17.82 -0.10
N ALA A 116 -0.65 16.57 0.32
CA ALA A 116 0.48 16.12 1.14
C ALA A 116 1.71 15.78 0.27
N VAL A 117 2.07 16.67 -0.66
CA VAL A 117 3.09 16.47 -1.70
C VAL A 117 4.45 16.04 -1.12
N ALA A 118 4.88 16.59 0.02
CA ALA A 118 6.14 16.21 0.64
C ALA A 118 6.15 14.72 1.09
N LYS A 119 4.99 14.18 1.49
CA LYS A 119 4.86 12.75 1.82
C LYS A 119 4.84 11.89 0.55
N ALA A 120 4.13 12.32 -0.49
CA ALA A 120 4.09 11.64 -1.77
C ALA A 120 5.49 11.54 -2.42
N ARG A 121 6.30 12.60 -2.35
CA ARG A 121 7.70 12.59 -2.81
C ARG A 121 8.58 11.58 -2.05
N ARG A 122 8.32 11.34 -0.75
CA ARG A 122 9.04 10.28 -0.01
C ARG A 122 8.69 8.88 -0.53
N ASN A 123 7.43 8.66 -0.87
CA ASN A 123 6.99 7.40 -1.50
C ASN A 123 7.65 7.23 -2.87
N LEU A 124 7.76 8.31 -3.68
CA LEU A 124 8.48 8.28 -4.96
C LEU A 124 9.94 7.86 -4.77
N ALA A 125 10.66 8.52 -3.87
CA ALA A 125 12.05 8.17 -3.55
C ALA A 125 12.21 6.74 -3.01
N GLN A 126 11.18 6.20 -2.35
CA GLN A 126 11.16 4.79 -1.94
C GLN A 126 11.01 3.85 -3.14
N LEU A 127 10.12 4.15 -4.09
CA LEU A 127 9.94 3.38 -5.32
C LEU A 127 11.21 3.35 -6.18
N GLU A 128 11.87 4.50 -6.35
CA GLU A 128 13.14 4.61 -7.08
C GLU A 128 14.20 3.64 -6.51
N ARG A 129 14.26 3.50 -5.19
CA ARG A 129 15.17 2.56 -4.54
C ARG A 129 14.73 1.09 -4.65
N LEU A 130 13.43 0.83 -4.73
CA LEU A 130 12.89 -0.54 -4.76
C LEU A 130 12.89 -1.16 -6.15
N CYS A 131 12.55 -0.39 -7.17
CA CYS A 131 12.35 -0.90 -8.53
C CYS A 131 12.93 0.01 -9.63
N GLY A 132 13.59 1.14 -9.27
CA GLY A 132 14.21 2.04 -10.23
C GLY A 132 13.24 3.06 -10.85
N ASN A 133 13.81 3.98 -11.65
CA ASN A 133 13.04 5.07 -12.28
C ASN A 133 12.13 4.59 -13.40
N ASP A 134 12.51 3.51 -14.09
CA ASP A 134 11.76 2.94 -15.23
C ASP A 134 10.61 2.02 -14.80
N CYS A 135 10.48 1.75 -13.52
CA CYS A 135 9.40 0.98 -12.95
C CYS A 135 8.05 1.69 -13.16
N GLU A 136 7.02 0.95 -13.56
CA GLU A 136 5.69 1.49 -13.82
C GLU A 136 5.11 2.27 -12.62
N ALA A 137 5.30 1.73 -11.40
CA ALA A 137 4.82 2.36 -10.18
C ALA A 137 5.50 3.72 -9.92
N THR A 138 6.82 3.81 -10.18
CA THR A 138 7.59 5.05 -10.08
C THR A 138 7.09 6.08 -11.08
N ARG A 139 6.97 5.70 -12.37
CA ARG A 139 6.48 6.59 -13.42
C ARG A 139 5.06 7.10 -13.15
N LYS A 140 4.16 6.22 -12.68
CA LYS A 140 2.79 6.61 -12.33
C LYS A 140 2.76 7.68 -11.22
N LEU A 141 3.54 7.49 -10.16
CA LEU A 141 3.57 8.46 -9.07
C LEU A 141 4.27 9.76 -9.46
N ALA A 142 5.33 9.70 -10.26
CA ALA A 142 5.99 10.89 -10.80
C ALA A 142 5.02 11.73 -11.61
N ALA A 143 4.27 11.12 -12.55
CA ALA A 143 3.27 11.82 -13.36
C ALA A 143 2.20 12.51 -12.47
N VAL A 144 1.68 11.85 -11.45
CA VAL A 144 0.73 12.47 -10.51
C VAL A 144 1.34 13.67 -9.79
N LEU A 145 2.62 13.61 -9.43
CA LEU A 145 3.31 14.71 -8.74
C LEU A 145 3.60 15.90 -9.67
N ASP A 146 3.84 15.63 -10.95
CA ASP A 146 4.08 16.67 -11.96
C ASP A 146 2.79 17.44 -12.28
N GLU A 147 1.63 16.79 -12.22
CA GLU A 147 0.32 17.42 -12.40
C GLU A 147 -0.11 18.28 -11.20
N GLN A 148 0.50 18.09 -10.03
CA GLN A 148 0.13 18.85 -8.84
C GLN A 148 0.76 20.24 -8.90
N PRO A 149 -0.03 21.34 -8.91
CA PRO A 149 0.53 22.68 -8.80
C PRO A 149 1.31 22.77 -7.49
N THR A 150 2.51 23.37 -7.56
CA THR A 150 3.31 23.68 -6.36
C THR A 150 2.48 24.62 -5.49
N ARG A 151 1.66 24.09 -4.60
CA ARG A 151 1.00 24.91 -3.59
C ARG A 151 2.13 25.47 -2.72
N LEU A 152 2.43 26.75 -2.91
CA LEU A 152 3.25 27.49 -1.97
C LEU A 152 2.58 27.31 -0.61
N VAL A 153 3.29 26.67 0.32
CA VAL A 153 2.87 26.60 1.72
C VAL A 153 2.94 28.06 2.19
N VAL A 154 1.79 28.71 2.26
CA VAL A 154 1.69 30.02 2.90
C VAL A 154 1.92 29.74 4.39
N THR A 155 3.09 30.09 4.89
CA THR A 155 3.37 30.01 6.33
C THR A 155 2.42 30.94 7.06
N ALA A 156 2.01 30.60 8.28
CA ALA A 156 1.10 31.41 9.09
C ALA A 156 1.59 32.87 9.25
N GLU A 157 2.92 33.08 9.16
CA GLU A 157 3.57 34.39 9.19
C GLU A 157 3.30 35.27 7.94
N ALA A 158 2.93 34.63 6.80
CA ALA A 158 2.57 35.36 5.59
C ALA A 158 1.12 35.83 5.58
N VAL A 159 0.30 35.36 6.50
CA VAL A 159 -1.09 35.79 6.69
C VAL A 159 -1.11 36.92 7.73
N LYS A 160 -1.04 38.17 7.28
CA LYS A 160 -1.29 39.32 8.13
C LYS A 160 -2.80 39.53 8.22
N PRO A 161 -3.46 39.22 9.36
CA PRO A 161 -4.86 39.54 9.51
C PRO A 161 -5.04 41.05 9.53
N GLN A 162 -5.82 41.58 8.59
CA GLN A 162 -6.28 42.97 8.66
C GLN A 162 -7.52 43.00 9.55
N PRO A 163 -7.47 43.60 10.73
CA PRO A 163 -8.67 43.75 11.55
C PRO A 163 -9.63 44.73 10.86
N VAL A 164 -10.81 44.25 10.50
CA VAL A 164 -11.91 45.13 10.09
C VAL A 164 -12.49 45.73 11.35
N ILE A 165 -12.11 46.94 11.68
CA ILE A 165 -12.75 47.72 12.76
C ILE A 165 -13.96 48.39 12.11
N SER A 166 -15.17 47.86 12.35
CA SER A 166 -16.40 48.59 12.08
C SER A 166 -16.63 49.56 13.24
N GLU A 167 -16.40 50.83 12.98
CA GLU A 167 -16.92 51.88 13.89
C GLU A 167 -18.42 51.91 13.79
N ASN A 168 -19.10 51.76 14.96
CA ASN A 168 -20.55 51.83 15.12
C ASN A 168 -20.92 53.21 15.65
#